data_ec3adf6e4ac9232d39cfe2ef14639243
#
_entry.id   ec3adf6e4ac9232d39cfe2ef14639243
#
_cell.length_a   1.000
_cell.length_b   1.000
_cell.length_c   1.000
_cell.angle_alpha   90.00
_cell.angle_beta   90.00
_cell.angle_gamma   90.00
#
_symmetry.space_group_name_H-M   'P 1'
#
loop_
_entity.id
_entity.type
_entity.pdbx_description
1 polymer ?
#
loop_
_entity_poly.entity_id
_entity_poly.type
_entity_poly.pdbx_seq_one_letter_code
_entity_poly.pdbx_strand_id
1 'polypeptide(L)'
;MFIEKKNYFYIEEFEKYGITAVYTKKIAGNMSDYCPIENQEEGIQKKNREKLLKELDLEDKQEVMAFQTHSNNVKIIDENTRKYYYEKQDDIDGFLTKRKDIAIFTFYADCLPIFVYDKENQVIGVWHSGWPGTFKEMMKSGLLEMQKNFGTQVENVVMALGIGIGQKDYEVGNEFYDKFLEKFGKSNREIVEKSFWFNDKTGKYHFNNTKFNEFMALKLGIKQENLIVAAESTFDEKFHSYRREGKNAGRATAMISFK
;
A
#
# COMPACT_ATOMS: atom_id res chain seq x y z
N MET A 1 -15.16 -5.02 -1.33
CA MET A 1 -15.18 -3.52 -1.39
C MET A 1 -14.50 -2.95 -0.15
N PHE A 2 -14.15 -1.64 -0.16
CA PHE A 2 -13.67 -0.96 1.05
C PHE A 2 -14.86 -0.47 1.86
N ILE A 3 -14.99 -0.94 3.11
CA ILE A 3 -16.11 -0.60 4.00
C ILE A 3 -15.61 0.32 5.11
N GLU A 4 -16.21 1.51 5.21
CA GLU A 4 -15.83 2.52 6.20
C GLU A 4 -16.30 2.14 7.61
N LYS A 5 -15.38 2.17 8.57
CA LYS A 5 -15.61 2.10 10.02
C LYS A 5 -15.20 3.42 10.68
N LYS A 6 -15.33 3.52 12.00
CA LYS A 6 -14.97 4.73 12.74
C LYS A 6 -13.49 5.09 12.53
N ASN A 7 -12.58 4.15 12.71
CA ASN A 7 -11.13 4.39 12.75
C ASN A 7 -10.38 3.93 11.48
N TYR A 8 -11.01 3.12 10.64
CA TYR A 8 -10.38 2.50 9.46
C TYR A 8 -11.39 2.16 8.37
N PHE A 9 -10.88 1.81 7.20
CA PHE A 9 -11.59 1.05 6.17
C PHE A 9 -11.11 -0.39 6.22
N TYR A 10 -12.03 -1.37 6.14
CA TYR A 10 -11.65 -2.77 5.99
C TYR A 10 -12.00 -3.27 4.57
N ILE A 11 -11.31 -4.32 4.13
CA ILE A 11 -11.48 -4.87 2.79
C ILE A 11 -12.30 -6.17 2.92
N GLU A 12 -13.59 -6.09 2.58
CA GLU A 12 -14.57 -7.14 2.77
C GLU A 12 -14.20 -8.46 2.08
N GLU A 13 -13.60 -8.40 0.90
CA GLU A 13 -13.23 -9.60 0.13
C GLU A 13 -12.19 -10.47 0.84
N PHE A 14 -11.29 -9.87 1.61
CA PHE A 14 -10.27 -10.60 2.37
C PHE A 14 -10.88 -11.32 3.58
N GLU A 15 -11.95 -10.79 4.14
CA GLU A 15 -12.63 -11.37 5.30
C GLU A 15 -13.21 -12.76 5.02
N LYS A 16 -13.65 -13.02 3.77
CA LYS A 16 -14.14 -14.34 3.31
C LYS A 16 -13.09 -15.45 3.43
N TYR A 17 -11.82 -15.07 3.49
CA TYR A 17 -10.68 -15.98 3.60
C TYR A 17 -10.06 -16.01 5.00
N GLY A 18 -10.74 -15.42 6.00
CA GLY A 18 -10.20 -15.32 7.36
C GLY A 18 -9.01 -14.37 7.47
N ILE A 19 -9.00 -13.31 6.65
CA ILE A 19 -7.93 -12.30 6.63
C ILE A 19 -8.51 -10.96 7.03
N THR A 20 -7.85 -10.30 7.98
CA THR A 20 -8.11 -8.89 8.31
C THR A 20 -7.17 -8.02 7.49
N ALA A 21 -7.71 -7.16 6.64
CA ALA A 21 -6.97 -6.17 5.86
C ALA A 21 -7.63 -4.80 6.02
N VAL A 22 -6.91 -3.83 6.55
CA VAL A 22 -7.45 -2.50 6.89
C VAL A 22 -6.52 -1.37 6.46
N TYR A 23 -7.12 -0.19 6.21
CA TYR A 23 -6.44 1.08 6.04
C TYR A 23 -6.97 2.11 7.04
N THR A 24 -6.10 2.68 7.88
CA THR A 24 -6.54 3.56 8.97
C THR A 24 -6.87 4.97 8.50
N LYS A 25 -7.81 5.60 9.21
CA LYS A 25 -8.17 7.01 9.06
C LYS A 25 -7.30 7.88 9.97
N LYS A 26 -7.24 9.18 9.72
CA LYS A 26 -6.49 10.17 10.51
C LYS A 26 -6.90 10.18 12.00
N ILE A 27 -8.19 9.94 12.27
CA ILE A 27 -8.73 9.87 13.64
C ILE A 27 -8.13 8.70 14.46
N ALA A 28 -7.59 7.68 13.82
CA ALA A 28 -6.89 6.58 14.49
C ALA A 28 -5.49 6.99 15.01
N GLY A 29 -5.03 8.18 14.64
CA GLY A 29 -3.74 8.75 15.02
C GLY A 29 -2.62 8.44 14.03
N ASN A 30 -1.43 8.95 14.33
CA ASN A 30 -0.20 8.64 13.59
C ASN A 30 0.26 7.23 13.94
N MET A 31 0.52 6.41 12.93
CA MET A 31 0.88 4.99 13.09
C MET A 31 2.38 4.71 12.95
N SER A 32 3.17 5.67 12.40
CA SER A 32 4.59 5.46 12.09
C SER A 32 5.51 6.13 13.10
N ASP A 33 6.41 5.35 13.70
CA ASP A 33 7.46 5.83 14.60
C ASP A 33 8.51 6.69 13.86
N TYR A 34 8.61 6.57 12.54
CA TYR A 34 9.61 7.27 11.71
C TYR A 34 9.19 8.65 11.21
N CYS A 35 7.93 8.99 11.43
CA CYS A 35 7.38 10.28 11.06
C CYS A 35 6.67 10.89 12.28
N PRO A 36 7.40 11.21 13.36
CA PRO A 36 6.80 11.85 14.52
C PRO A 36 6.25 13.22 14.11
N ILE A 37 5.09 13.57 14.66
CA ILE A 37 4.52 14.91 14.56
C ILE A 37 4.99 15.69 15.77
N GLU A 38 5.33 16.95 15.58
CA GLU A 38 5.72 17.86 16.68
C GLU A 38 4.66 17.87 17.82
N ASN A 39 5.12 17.91 19.05
CA ASN A 39 4.29 17.95 20.26
C ASN A 39 3.42 16.70 20.50
N GLN A 40 3.69 15.57 19.87
CA GLN A 40 3.08 14.29 20.23
C GLN A 40 3.81 13.61 21.39
N GLU A 41 3.06 12.87 22.20
CA GLU A 41 3.61 12.02 23.26
C GLU A 41 4.58 10.98 22.67
N GLU A 42 5.71 10.75 23.33
CA GLU A 42 6.66 9.71 22.95
C GLU A 42 5.99 8.32 22.97
N GLY A 43 6.19 7.54 21.91
CA GLY A 43 5.61 6.19 21.79
C GLY A 43 4.10 6.16 21.48
N ILE A 44 3.47 7.31 21.18
CA ILE A 44 2.05 7.35 20.83
C ILE A 44 1.72 6.50 19.60
N GLN A 45 2.65 6.37 18.66
CA GLN A 45 2.48 5.59 17.44
C GLN A 45 2.29 4.10 17.75
N LYS A 46 3.11 3.57 18.65
CA LYS A 46 2.98 2.19 19.16
C LYS A 46 1.64 2.00 19.87
N LYS A 47 1.25 2.93 20.76
CA LYS A 47 -0.07 2.88 21.44
C LYS A 47 -1.23 2.89 20.44
N ASN A 48 -1.12 3.65 19.34
CA ASN A 48 -2.14 3.68 18.30
C ASN A 48 -2.25 2.33 17.56
N ARG A 49 -1.11 1.67 17.26
CA ARG A 49 -1.10 0.33 16.63
C ARG A 49 -1.65 -0.74 17.59
N GLU A 50 -1.24 -0.72 18.86
CA GLU A 50 -1.78 -1.63 19.89
C GLU A 50 -3.30 -1.47 20.04
N LYS A 51 -3.80 -0.24 20.03
CA LYS A 51 -5.24 0.04 20.05
C LYS A 51 -5.95 -0.49 18.80
N LEU A 52 -5.35 -0.35 17.62
CA LEU A 52 -5.88 -0.89 16.37
C LEU A 52 -5.95 -2.41 16.43
N LEU A 53 -4.86 -3.09 16.86
CA LEU A 53 -4.84 -4.55 17.00
C LEU A 53 -5.92 -5.04 17.96
N LYS A 54 -6.10 -4.35 19.09
CA LYS A 54 -7.17 -4.67 20.05
C LYS A 54 -8.58 -4.48 19.47
N GLU A 55 -8.80 -3.42 18.67
CA GLU A 55 -10.09 -3.18 18.01
C GLU A 55 -10.42 -4.26 16.96
N LEU A 56 -9.39 -4.94 16.45
CA LEU A 56 -9.47 -5.99 15.43
C LEU A 56 -9.39 -7.42 16.00
N ASP A 57 -9.31 -7.59 17.34
CA ASP A 57 -9.08 -8.87 18.02
C ASP A 57 -7.81 -9.59 17.55
N LEU A 58 -6.69 -8.83 17.40
CA LEU A 58 -5.39 -9.28 16.89
C LEU A 58 -4.21 -8.91 17.81
N GLU A 59 -4.44 -8.68 19.10
CA GLU A 59 -3.41 -8.25 20.05
C GLU A 59 -2.35 -9.33 20.34
N ASP A 60 -2.61 -10.58 19.99
CA ASP A 60 -1.67 -11.70 20.07
C ASP A 60 -0.68 -11.75 18.91
N LYS A 61 -0.91 -10.97 17.84
CA LYS A 61 -0.07 -10.96 16.63
C LYS A 61 1.23 -10.19 16.86
N GLN A 62 2.31 -10.73 16.30
CA GLN A 62 3.58 -10.04 16.24
C GLN A 62 3.53 -8.95 15.15
N GLU A 63 3.82 -7.70 15.52
CA GLU A 63 3.97 -6.61 14.54
C GLU A 63 5.21 -6.81 13.66
N VAL A 64 5.03 -6.69 12.36
CA VAL A 64 6.11 -6.63 11.37
C VAL A 64 5.97 -5.33 10.58
N MET A 65 7.04 -4.54 10.55
CA MET A 65 7.06 -3.26 9.84
C MET A 65 8.45 -2.97 9.29
N ALA A 66 8.53 -2.11 8.29
CA ALA A 66 9.79 -1.68 7.69
C ALA A 66 9.89 -0.17 7.57
N PHE A 67 11.09 0.31 7.37
CA PHE A 67 11.34 1.67 6.93
C PHE A 67 11.26 1.73 5.39
N GLN A 68 10.16 2.28 4.93
CA GLN A 68 9.88 2.38 3.51
C GLN A 68 10.73 3.47 2.88
N THR A 69 11.46 3.12 1.84
CA THR A 69 12.40 4.00 1.12
C THR A 69 11.95 4.29 -0.30
N HIS A 70 10.73 3.86 -0.67
CA HIS A 70 10.20 3.88 -2.03
C HIS A 70 11.05 3.01 -2.99
N SER A 71 11.50 1.88 -2.48
CA SER A 71 12.12 0.80 -3.26
C SER A 71 11.05 -0.04 -3.98
N ASN A 72 11.46 -1.16 -4.54
CA ASN A 72 10.58 -2.25 -4.99
C ASN A 72 10.97 -3.59 -4.36
N ASN A 73 11.65 -3.54 -3.21
CA ASN A 73 12.08 -4.72 -2.48
C ASN A 73 10.95 -5.27 -1.61
N VAL A 74 10.71 -6.56 -1.73
CA VAL A 74 9.72 -7.32 -0.95
C VAL A 74 10.42 -8.37 -0.11
N LYS A 75 10.19 -8.37 1.20
CA LYS A 75 10.77 -9.31 2.16
C LYS A 75 9.81 -10.45 2.47
N ILE A 76 10.31 -11.67 2.44
CA ILE A 76 9.57 -12.84 2.94
C ILE A 76 9.76 -12.92 4.45
N ILE A 77 8.66 -13.01 5.18
CA ILE A 77 8.65 -13.26 6.63
C ILE A 77 8.29 -14.73 6.84
N ASP A 78 9.30 -15.52 7.19
CA ASP A 78 9.21 -16.96 7.42
C ASP A 78 9.40 -17.31 8.91
N GLU A 79 9.43 -18.61 9.23
CA GLU A 79 9.60 -19.13 10.59
C GLU A 79 10.96 -18.77 11.20
N ASN A 80 11.98 -18.53 10.38
CA ASN A 80 13.32 -18.14 10.83
C ASN A 80 13.40 -16.63 11.16
N THR A 81 12.41 -15.86 10.75
CA THR A 81 12.33 -14.42 11.01
C THR A 81 11.78 -14.21 12.41
N ARG A 82 12.66 -14.08 13.42
CA ARG A 82 12.28 -14.04 14.85
C ARG A 82 11.58 -12.76 15.27
N LYS A 83 12.05 -11.60 14.84
CA LYS A 83 11.46 -10.27 15.08
C LYS A 83 11.93 -9.37 13.96
N TYR A 84 11.03 -8.95 13.11
CA TYR A 84 11.35 -7.96 12.13
C TYR A 84 11.08 -6.59 12.72
N TYR A 85 12.06 -6.10 13.48
CA TYR A 85 12.16 -4.68 13.76
C TYR A 85 13.02 -4.06 12.67
N TYR A 86 12.47 -3.08 12.05
CA TYR A 86 13.06 -2.19 11.15
C TYR A 86 14.50 -1.79 11.56
N GLU A 87 15.43 -2.03 10.64
CA GLU A 87 16.69 -1.32 10.57
C GLU A 87 16.67 -0.37 9.37
N LYS A 88 17.18 0.85 9.59
CA LYS A 88 17.18 1.93 8.57
C LYS A 88 17.83 1.53 7.24
N GLN A 89 18.55 0.41 7.22
CA GLN A 89 19.37 -0.11 6.13
C GLN A 89 18.63 -1.16 5.26
N ASP A 90 17.43 -1.60 5.65
CA ASP A 90 16.82 -2.77 5.01
C ASP A 90 16.17 -2.47 3.65
N ASP A 91 15.91 -1.19 3.32
CA ASP A 91 15.36 -0.77 2.02
C ASP A 91 14.16 -1.64 1.57
N ILE A 92 13.19 -1.86 2.46
CA ILE A 92 12.05 -2.75 2.26
C ILE A 92 10.77 -1.93 2.15
N ASP A 93 10.00 -2.17 1.10
CA ASP A 93 8.71 -1.52 0.85
C ASP A 93 7.54 -2.50 0.74
N GLY A 94 7.76 -3.75 1.04
CA GLY A 94 6.70 -4.75 1.06
C GLY A 94 7.09 -6.04 1.77
N PHE A 95 6.06 -6.76 2.22
CA PHE A 95 6.21 -8.05 2.89
C PHE A 95 5.26 -9.10 2.31
N LEU A 96 5.68 -10.36 2.44
CA LEU A 96 4.89 -11.55 2.15
C LEU A 96 5.07 -12.57 3.28
N THR A 97 4.00 -13.25 3.69
CA THR A 97 4.07 -14.31 4.71
C THR A 97 2.94 -15.33 4.58
N LYS A 98 3.22 -16.55 5.07
CA LYS A 98 2.23 -17.59 5.40
C LYS A 98 1.96 -17.68 6.91
N ARG A 99 2.74 -16.97 7.72
CA ARG A 99 2.65 -17.04 9.18
C ARG A 99 1.33 -16.41 9.66
N LYS A 100 0.66 -17.14 10.54
CA LYS A 100 -0.62 -16.72 11.11
C LYS A 100 -0.49 -15.87 12.38
N ASP A 101 0.69 -15.82 12.96
CA ASP A 101 1.01 -15.04 14.16
C ASP A 101 1.54 -13.64 13.86
N ILE A 102 1.45 -13.19 12.59
CA ILE A 102 2.00 -11.92 12.11
C ILE A 102 0.90 -10.93 11.74
N ALA A 103 1.05 -9.67 12.15
CA ALA A 103 0.38 -8.51 11.59
C ALA A 103 1.40 -7.62 10.86
N ILE A 104 1.26 -7.48 9.55
CA ILE A 104 2.14 -6.64 8.71
C ILE A 104 1.60 -5.22 8.69
N PHE A 105 2.47 -4.25 8.97
CA PHE A 105 2.19 -2.82 8.93
C PHE A 105 3.05 -2.12 7.88
N THR A 106 2.43 -1.31 7.03
CA THR A 106 3.09 -0.36 6.13
C THR A 106 2.43 1.01 6.27
N PHE A 107 3.15 2.10 6.03
CA PHE A 107 2.76 3.45 6.44
C PHE A 107 2.60 4.40 5.26
N TYR A 108 1.60 5.30 5.33
CA TYR A 108 1.14 6.07 4.18
C TYR A 108 0.73 7.50 4.53
N ALA A 109 1.06 8.41 3.63
CA ALA A 109 0.43 9.72 3.44
C ALA A 109 0.55 10.01 1.94
N ASP A 110 -0.49 9.63 1.18
CA ASP A 110 -0.68 9.72 -0.27
C ASP A 110 -0.21 8.53 -1.12
N CYS A 111 0.83 7.78 -0.71
CA CYS A 111 1.28 6.61 -1.46
C CYS A 111 0.21 5.50 -1.48
N LEU A 112 0.27 4.62 -2.50
CA LEU A 112 -0.70 3.54 -2.71
C LEU A 112 -0.29 2.28 -1.93
N PRO A 113 -1.13 1.74 -1.04
CA PRO A 113 -0.97 0.38 -0.53
C PRO A 113 -1.53 -0.64 -1.54
N ILE A 114 -0.82 -1.74 -1.71
CA ILE A 114 -1.25 -2.88 -2.52
C ILE A 114 -1.34 -4.09 -1.60
N PHE A 115 -2.55 -4.53 -1.28
CA PHE A 115 -2.80 -5.74 -0.50
C PHE A 115 -2.91 -6.93 -1.44
N VAL A 116 -2.35 -8.08 -1.04
CA VAL A 116 -2.39 -9.31 -1.82
C VAL A 116 -2.70 -10.53 -0.97
N TYR A 117 -3.41 -11.47 -1.56
CA TYR A 117 -3.65 -12.80 -1.02
C TYR A 117 -3.64 -13.85 -2.12
N ASP A 118 -2.76 -14.85 -2.01
CA ASP A 118 -2.79 -16.05 -2.84
C ASP A 118 -3.70 -17.09 -2.19
N LYS A 119 -4.82 -17.39 -2.86
CA LYS A 119 -5.85 -18.31 -2.37
C LYS A 119 -5.38 -19.76 -2.25
N GLU A 120 -4.48 -20.19 -3.15
CA GLU A 120 -3.98 -21.55 -3.21
C GLU A 120 -2.88 -21.78 -2.18
N ASN A 121 -1.93 -20.87 -2.11
CA ASN A 121 -0.75 -21.01 -1.27
C ASN A 121 -0.91 -20.38 0.11
N GLN A 122 -2.03 -19.71 0.39
CA GLN A 122 -2.30 -19.01 1.65
C GLN A 122 -1.17 -18.02 2.02
N VAL A 123 -0.78 -17.16 1.07
CA VAL A 123 0.21 -16.11 1.28
C VAL A 123 -0.50 -14.77 1.33
N ILE A 124 -0.27 -14.01 2.38
CA ILE A 124 -0.70 -12.62 2.48
C ILE A 124 0.47 -11.68 2.32
N GLY A 125 0.18 -10.45 1.90
CA GLY A 125 1.18 -9.38 1.86
C GLY A 125 0.57 -8.00 1.69
N VAL A 126 1.39 -7.00 1.95
CA VAL A 126 1.09 -5.60 1.64
C VAL A 126 2.36 -4.91 1.15
N TRP A 127 2.22 -4.13 0.07
CA TRP A 127 3.32 -3.43 -0.59
C TRP A 127 3.05 -1.95 -0.65
N HIS A 128 4.08 -1.15 -0.38
CA HIS A 128 4.04 0.30 -0.49
C HIS A 128 4.44 0.72 -1.90
N SER A 129 3.53 1.35 -2.62
CA SER A 129 3.76 1.83 -4.00
C SER A 129 3.46 3.32 -4.13
N GLY A 130 4.34 4.17 -3.58
CA GLY A 130 4.41 5.56 -4.01
C GLY A 130 4.82 5.62 -5.49
N TRP A 131 4.80 6.82 -6.12
CA TRP A 131 5.18 6.93 -7.53
C TRP A 131 6.58 6.35 -7.84
N PRO A 132 7.61 6.45 -6.95
CA PRO A 132 8.89 5.84 -7.25
C PRO A 132 8.82 4.30 -7.25
N GLY A 133 8.04 3.70 -6.31
CA GLY A 133 7.79 2.27 -6.26
C GLY A 133 7.04 1.79 -7.50
N THR A 134 5.98 2.51 -7.91
CA THR A 134 5.26 2.27 -9.18
C THR A 134 6.21 2.34 -10.36
N PHE A 135 7.04 3.38 -10.43
CA PHE A 135 8.03 3.55 -11.49
C PHE A 135 9.08 2.42 -11.50
N LYS A 136 9.49 1.93 -10.33
CA LYS A 136 10.38 0.76 -10.17
C LYS A 136 9.67 -0.59 -10.36
N GLU A 137 8.36 -0.58 -10.69
CA GLU A 137 7.54 -1.78 -10.91
C GLU A 137 7.35 -2.64 -9.63
N MET A 138 7.07 -2.02 -8.48
CA MET A 138 6.81 -2.69 -7.19
C MET A 138 5.85 -3.88 -7.33
N MET A 139 4.72 -3.70 -8.02
CA MET A 139 3.73 -4.76 -8.20
C MET A 139 4.31 -5.98 -8.91
N LYS A 140 5.07 -5.77 -9.99
CA LYS A 140 5.74 -6.84 -10.72
C LYS A 140 6.78 -7.54 -9.85
N SER A 141 7.58 -6.78 -9.10
CA SER A 141 8.56 -7.34 -8.16
C SER A 141 7.88 -8.21 -7.10
N GLY A 142 6.79 -7.72 -6.49
CA GLY A 142 6.02 -8.48 -5.49
C GLY A 142 5.43 -9.78 -6.05
N LEU A 143 4.82 -9.73 -7.24
CA LEU A 143 4.28 -10.93 -7.90
C LEU A 143 5.38 -11.94 -8.27
N LEU A 144 6.56 -11.48 -8.71
CA LEU A 144 7.70 -12.35 -8.98
C LEU A 144 8.22 -13.02 -7.70
N GLU A 145 8.29 -12.30 -6.58
CA GLU A 145 8.65 -12.90 -5.28
C GLU A 145 7.60 -13.93 -4.81
N MET A 146 6.30 -13.68 -5.05
CA MET A 146 5.25 -14.68 -4.80
C MET A 146 5.43 -15.93 -5.65
N GLN A 147 5.66 -15.78 -6.95
CA GLN A 147 5.89 -16.89 -7.87
C GLN A 147 7.13 -17.70 -7.47
N LYS A 148 8.24 -17.03 -7.23
CA LYS A 148 9.54 -17.65 -6.91
C LYS A 148 9.53 -18.43 -5.59
N ASN A 149 8.93 -17.85 -4.53
CA ASN A 149 9.05 -18.40 -3.18
C ASN A 149 7.87 -19.29 -2.77
N PHE A 150 6.71 -19.13 -3.44
CA PHE A 150 5.48 -19.83 -3.05
C PHE A 150 4.83 -20.61 -4.20
N GLY A 151 5.34 -20.48 -5.43
CA GLY A 151 4.75 -21.12 -6.62
C GLY A 151 3.41 -20.48 -7.04
N THR A 152 3.16 -19.24 -6.62
CA THR A 152 1.92 -18.50 -6.88
C THR A 152 1.61 -18.45 -8.37
N GLN A 153 0.37 -18.78 -8.73
CA GLN A 153 -0.20 -18.46 -10.05
C GLN A 153 -0.94 -17.12 -9.91
N VAL A 154 -0.61 -16.14 -10.77
CA VAL A 154 -1.12 -14.77 -10.64
C VAL A 154 -2.65 -14.69 -10.69
N GLU A 155 -3.28 -15.53 -11.48
CA GLU A 155 -4.74 -15.62 -11.58
C GLU A 155 -5.45 -16.04 -10.27
N ASN A 156 -4.73 -16.62 -9.32
CA ASN A 156 -5.25 -17.01 -8.01
C ASN A 156 -5.08 -15.90 -6.96
N VAL A 157 -4.38 -14.81 -7.30
CA VAL A 157 -4.16 -13.70 -6.39
C VAL A 157 -5.40 -12.80 -6.33
N VAL A 158 -5.90 -12.56 -5.12
CA VAL A 158 -6.81 -11.45 -4.80
C VAL A 158 -5.96 -10.25 -4.47
N MET A 159 -6.20 -9.14 -5.15
CA MET A 159 -5.44 -7.90 -4.97
C MET A 159 -6.38 -6.74 -4.65
N ALA A 160 -6.01 -5.93 -3.65
CA ALA A 160 -6.70 -4.67 -3.41
C ALA A 160 -5.73 -3.50 -3.49
N LEU A 161 -6.07 -2.55 -4.37
CA LEU A 161 -5.43 -1.24 -4.45
C LEU A 161 -6.12 -0.32 -3.46
N GLY A 162 -5.40 0.05 -2.41
CA GLY A 162 -5.95 0.79 -1.30
C GLY A 162 -6.05 2.30 -1.56
N ILE A 163 -6.23 3.05 -0.49
CA ILE A 163 -6.50 4.48 -0.56
C ILE A 163 -5.17 5.23 -0.74
N GLY A 164 -5.02 5.85 -1.90
CA GLY A 164 -3.91 6.74 -2.24
C GLY A 164 -4.42 8.13 -2.62
N ILE A 165 -3.53 9.03 -3.02
CA ILE A 165 -3.92 10.37 -3.49
C ILE A 165 -4.67 10.29 -4.83
N GLY A 166 -5.81 10.96 -4.91
CA GLY A 166 -6.62 11.03 -6.13
C GLY A 166 -5.97 11.87 -7.24
N GLN A 167 -6.29 11.55 -8.49
CA GLN A 167 -5.70 12.21 -9.66
C GLN A 167 -5.82 13.74 -9.62
N LYS A 168 -6.99 14.27 -9.28
CA LYS A 168 -7.22 15.71 -9.31
C LYS A 168 -6.36 16.50 -8.32
N ASP A 169 -5.88 15.82 -7.27
CA ASP A 169 -5.08 16.41 -6.20
C ASP A 169 -3.57 16.11 -6.36
N TYR A 170 -3.20 15.30 -7.36
CA TYR A 170 -1.84 14.87 -7.61
C TYR A 170 -1.23 15.51 -8.86
N GLU A 171 -1.07 16.84 -8.81
CA GLU A 171 -0.35 17.60 -9.84
C GLU A 171 1.14 17.23 -9.83
N VAL A 172 1.72 17.03 -11.02
CA VAL A 172 3.12 16.67 -11.29
C VAL A 172 3.69 17.50 -12.44
N GLY A 173 5.00 17.63 -12.51
CA GLY A 173 5.66 18.33 -13.63
C GLY A 173 5.57 17.56 -14.95
N ASN A 174 5.82 18.24 -16.06
CA ASN A 174 5.77 17.64 -17.39
C ASN A 174 6.86 16.55 -17.56
N GLU A 175 8.03 16.77 -16.97
CA GLU A 175 9.13 15.82 -16.95
C GLU A 175 8.78 14.49 -16.27
N PHE A 176 7.76 14.50 -15.41
CA PHE A 176 7.26 13.29 -14.77
C PHE A 176 6.49 12.41 -15.77
N TYR A 177 5.64 13.03 -16.59
CA TYR A 177 4.94 12.33 -17.67
C TYR A 177 5.92 11.75 -18.68
N ASP A 178 6.90 12.56 -19.10
CA ASP A 178 7.91 12.17 -20.08
C ASP A 178 8.71 10.94 -19.61
N LYS A 179 9.13 10.91 -18.33
CA LYS A 179 9.80 9.74 -17.74
C LYS A 179 8.94 8.47 -17.77
N PHE A 180 7.65 8.57 -17.45
CA PHE A 180 6.74 7.43 -17.53
C PHE A 180 6.55 6.96 -18.98
N LEU A 181 6.41 7.88 -19.90
CA LEU A 181 6.29 7.58 -21.33
C LEU A 181 7.56 6.94 -21.89
N GLU A 182 8.73 7.42 -21.52
CA GLU A 182 10.02 6.85 -21.92
C GLU A 182 10.15 5.39 -21.42
N LYS A 183 9.88 5.16 -20.14
CA LYS A 183 10.04 3.84 -19.54
C LYS A 183 8.99 2.84 -20.00
N PHE A 184 7.73 3.24 -20.00
CA PHE A 184 6.61 2.32 -20.21
C PHE A 184 6.00 2.41 -21.62
N GLY A 185 6.26 3.50 -22.38
CA GLY A 185 5.56 3.81 -23.62
C GLY A 185 5.72 2.79 -24.73
N LYS A 186 6.81 2.03 -24.79
CA LYS A 186 7.01 1.01 -25.81
C LYS A 186 5.97 -0.12 -25.76
N SER A 187 5.54 -0.52 -24.56
CA SER A 187 4.64 -1.65 -24.33
C SER A 187 3.36 -1.32 -23.55
N ASN A 188 3.28 -0.12 -23.01
CA ASN A 188 2.19 0.32 -22.11
C ASN A 188 1.75 1.77 -22.38
N ARG A 189 1.92 2.27 -23.60
CA ARG A 189 1.62 3.67 -23.95
C ARG A 189 0.21 4.08 -23.55
N GLU A 190 -0.78 3.25 -23.89
CA GLU A 190 -2.18 3.50 -23.55
C GLU A 190 -2.41 3.57 -22.03
N ILE A 191 -1.70 2.75 -21.24
CA ILE A 191 -1.77 2.77 -19.76
C ILE A 191 -1.24 4.09 -19.24
N VAL A 192 -0.08 4.55 -19.76
CA VAL A 192 0.48 5.86 -19.38
C VAL A 192 -0.51 6.97 -19.72
N GLU A 193 -0.97 7.05 -20.97
CA GLU A 193 -1.88 8.12 -21.43
C GLU A 193 -3.19 8.17 -20.63
N LYS A 194 -3.77 7.01 -20.29
CA LYS A 194 -4.99 6.92 -19.48
C LYS A 194 -4.79 7.23 -17.99
N SER A 195 -3.54 7.21 -17.52
CA SER A 195 -3.22 7.48 -16.11
C SER A 195 -2.80 8.93 -15.86
N PHE A 196 -2.67 9.73 -16.92
CA PHE A 196 -2.32 11.14 -16.83
C PHE A 196 -3.42 12.01 -17.43
N TRP A 197 -3.67 13.13 -16.81
CA TRP A 197 -4.54 14.18 -17.31
C TRP A 197 -3.78 15.50 -17.36
N PHE A 198 -3.77 16.15 -18.53
CA PHE A 198 -3.14 17.47 -18.71
C PHE A 198 -4.14 18.57 -18.32
N ASN A 199 -3.70 19.47 -17.45
CA ASN A 199 -4.50 20.60 -17.01
C ASN A 199 -4.08 21.86 -17.79
N ASP A 200 -4.88 22.27 -18.76
CA ASP A 200 -4.61 23.44 -19.61
C ASP A 200 -4.47 24.75 -18.82
N LYS A 201 -5.08 24.85 -17.63
CA LYS A 201 -5.01 26.05 -16.79
C LYS A 201 -3.66 26.19 -16.08
N THR A 202 -3.07 25.09 -15.65
CA THR A 202 -1.76 25.09 -14.93
C THR A 202 -0.59 24.72 -15.83
N GLY A 203 -0.85 24.20 -17.02
CA GLY A 203 0.15 23.69 -17.94
C GLY A 203 0.90 22.45 -17.43
N LYS A 204 0.30 21.70 -16.52
CA LYS A 204 0.91 20.56 -15.87
C LYS A 204 0.04 19.31 -15.95
N TYR A 205 0.63 18.16 -15.71
CA TYR A 205 -0.09 16.91 -15.63
C TYR A 205 -0.61 16.62 -14.21
N HIS A 206 -1.68 15.82 -14.15
CA HIS A 206 -2.16 15.15 -12.95
C HIS A 206 -2.01 13.65 -13.12
N PHE A 207 -1.37 12.98 -12.19
CA PHE A 207 -1.10 11.55 -12.25
C PHE A 207 -2.09 10.75 -11.41
N ASN A 208 -2.64 9.68 -11.97
CA ASN A 208 -3.46 8.70 -11.27
C ASN A 208 -2.64 7.44 -10.99
N ASN A 209 -1.97 7.40 -9.84
CA ASN A 209 -1.16 6.26 -9.44
C ASN A 209 -1.99 4.98 -9.27
N THR A 210 -3.19 5.10 -8.72
CA THR A 210 -4.11 3.97 -8.54
C THR A 210 -4.53 3.40 -9.90
N LYS A 211 -4.93 4.25 -10.84
CA LYS A 211 -5.36 3.83 -12.18
C LYS A 211 -4.24 3.18 -12.99
N PHE A 212 -3.03 3.72 -12.88
CA PHE A 212 -1.84 3.10 -13.49
C PHE A 212 -1.62 1.68 -12.95
N ASN A 213 -1.66 1.51 -11.62
CA ASN A 213 -1.49 0.21 -11.00
C ASN A 213 -2.66 -0.74 -11.28
N GLU A 214 -3.90 -0.26 -11.41
CA GLU A 214 -5.07 -1.04 -11.83
C GLU A 214 -4.84 -1.67 -13.21
N PHE A 215 -4.45 -0.87 -14.20
CA PHE A 215 -4.14 -1.36 -15.53
C PHE A 215 -2.96 -2.34 -15.54
N MET A 216 -1.92 -2.04 -14.75
CA MET A 216 -0.77 -2.93 -14.63
C MET A 216 -1.13 -4.27 -13.98
N ALA A 217 -2.01 -4.28 -12.97
CA ALA A 217 -2.48 -5.51 -12.33
C ALA A 217 -3.15 -6.44 -13.36
N LEU A 218 -4.09 -5.92 -14.13
CA LEU A 218 -4.78 -6.67 -15.18
C LEU A 218 -3.80 -7.18 -16.24
N LYS A 219 -2.86 -6.35 -16.65
CA LYS A 219 -1.84 -6.73 -17.64
C LYS A 219 -0.89 -7.81 -17.11
N LEU A 220 -0.60 -7.83 -15.81
CA LEU A 220 0.23 -8.84 -15.17
C LEU A 220 -0.51 -10.15 -14.91
N GLY A 221 -1.83 -10.22 -15.20
CA GLY A 221 -2.62 -11.45 -15.10
C GLY A 221 -3.54 -11.53 -13.88
N ILE A 222 -3.65 -10.48 -13.05
CA ILE A 222 -4.69 -10.42 -12.02
C ILE A 222 -6.04 -10.40 -12.72
N LYS A 223 -6.94 -11.31 -12.34
CA LYS A 223 -8.30 -11.36 -12.89
C LYS A 223 -9.12 -10.16 -12.38
N GLN A 224 -9.99 -9.63 -13.25
CA GLN A 224 -10.84 -8.48 -12.92
C GLN A 224 -11.69 -8.73 -11.66
N GLU A 225 -12.25 -9.94 -11.52
CA GLU A 225 -13.06 -10.35 -10.37
C GLU A 225 -12.27 -10.47 -9.05
N ASN A 226 -10.94 -10.55 -9.13
CA ASN A 226 -10.02 -10.61 -7.99
C ASN A 226 -9.38 -9.25 -7.67
N LEU A 227 -9.70 -8.20 -8.44
CA LEU A 227 -9.12 -6.86 -8.27
C LEU A 227 -10.12 -5.92 -7.62
N ILE A 228 -9.78 -5.41 -6.44
CA ILE A 228 -10.56 -4.45 -5.67
C ILE A 228 -9.84 -3.10 -5.71
N VAL A 229 -10.53 -2.03 -6.01
CA VAL A 229 -9.95 -0.67 -6.08
C VAL A 229 -10.73 0.24 -5.15
N ALA A 230 -10.02 0.97 -4.27
CA ALA A 230 -10.61 2.00 -3.44
C ALA A 230 -11.05 3.21 -4.28
N ALA A 231 -12.15 3.81 -3.91
CA ALA A 231 -12.68 5.00 -4.57
C ALA A 231 -12.22 6.31 -3.91
N GLU A 232 -11.75 6.23 -2.67
CA GLU A 232 -11.38 7.37 -1.83
C GLU A 232 -10.05 7.99 -2.24
N SER A 233 -9.83 9.25 -1.87
CA SER A 233 -8.57 9.97 -1.99
C SER A 233 -8.04 10.34 -0.61
N THR A 234 -6.73 10.15 -0.37
CA THR A 234 -6.08 10.61 0.87
C THR A 234 -6.06 12.12 1.02
N PHE A 235 -6.37 12.87 -0.04
CA PHE A 235 -6.51 14.33 0.04
C PHE A 235 -7.75 14.77 0.83
N ASP A 236 -8.74 13.89 1.04
CA ASP A 236 -9.84 14.09 1.98
C ASP A 236 -9.30 14.22 3.41
N GLU A 237 -9.88 15.14 4.21
CA GLU A 237 -9.43 15.49 5.58
C GLU A 237 -9.48 14.32 6.56
N LYS A 238 -10.26 13.27 6.26
CA LYS A 238 -10.31 12.05 7.08
C LYS A 238 -9.04 11.21 7.02
N PHE A 239 -8.08 11.54 6.14
CA PHE A 239 -6.80 10.83 5.98
C PHE A 239 -5.60 11.73 6.24
N HIS A 240 -4.45 11.13 6.53
CA HIS A 240 -3.16 11.81 6.48
C HIS A 240 -2.76 12.01 5.01
N SER A 241 -2.33 13.22 4.66
CA SER A 241 -1.88 13.53 3.31
C SER A 241 -0.63 14.43 3.36
N TYR A 242 0.47 13.94 2.80
CA TYR A 242 1.69 14.72 2.68
C TYR A 242 1.53 15.90 1.70
N ARG A 243 0.75 15.70 0.63
CA ARG A 243 0.44 16.76 -0.34
C ARG A 243 -0.30 17.93 0.31
N ARG A 244 -1.21 17.65 1.25
CA ARG A 244 -2.00 18.67 1.95
C ARG A 244 -1.27 19.26 3.15
N GLU A 245 -0.59 18.43 3.95
CA GLU A 245 -0.07 18.79 5.30
C GLU A 245 1.45 18.95 5.33
N GLY A 246 2.15 18.56 4.24
CA GLY A 246 3.61 18.63 4.17
C GLY A 246 4.28 17.78 5.26
N LYS A 247 5.32 18.32 5.87
CA LYS A 247 6.11 17.64 6.91
C LYS A 247 5.33 17.31 8.19
N ASN A 248 4.19 17.98 8.40
CA ASN A 248 3.33 17.76 9.56
C ASN A 248 2.34 16.60 9.38
N ALA A 249 2.33 15.97 8.21
CA ALA A 249 1.48 14.82 7.96
C ALA A 249 1.93 13.62 8.81
N GLY A 250 1.04 13.09 9.65
CA GLY A 250 1.20 11.75 10.21
C GLY A 250 1.14 10.67 9.15
N ARG A 251 1.08 9.43 9.58
CA ARG A 251 0.96 8.28 8.67
C ARG A 251 -0.23 7.41 9.06
N ALA A 252 -1.07 7.14 8.08
CA ALA A 252 -1.99 6.01 8.14
C ALA A 252 -1.21 4.70 8.05
N THR A 253 -1.82 3.59 8.44
CA THR A 253 -1.27 2.27 8.15
C THR A 253 -2.21 1.47 7.26
N ALA A 254 -1.62 0.71 6.32
CA ALA A 254 -2.22 -0.47 5.76
C ALA A 254 -1.72 -1.67 6.57
N MET A 255 -2.65 -2.42 7.16
CA MET A 255 -2.34 -3.60 7.97
C MET A 255 -3.04 -4.82 7.40
N ILE A 256 -2.33 -5.96 7.34
CA ILE A 256 -2.88 -7.25 6.94
C ILE A 256 -2.40 -8.35 7.90
N SER A 257 -3.33 -9.24 8.27
CA SER A 257 -3.07 -10.41 9.12
C SER A 257 -4.06 -11.52 8.83
N PHE A 258 -3.69 -12.76 9.07
CA PHE A 258 -4.70 -13.82 9.27
C PHE A 258 -5.43 -13.59 10.61
N LYS A 259 -6.72 -13.94 10.64
CA LYS A 259 -7.52 -13.97 11.88
C LYS A 259 -7.07 -15.06 12.84
#